data_bd1e95621b41b5c1d84be5c423d7f317
#
_entry.id   bd1e95621b41b5c1d84be5c423d7f317
#
_cell.length_a   1.000
_cell.length_b   1.000
_cell.length_c   1.000
_cell.angle_alpha   90.00
_cell.angle_beta   90.00
_cell.angle_gamma   90.00
#
_symmetry.space_group_name_H-M   'P 1'
#
loop_
_entity.id
_entity.type
_entity.pdbx_description
1 polymer ?
#
loop_
_entity_poly.entity_id
_entity_poly.type
_entity_poly.pdbx_seq_one_letter_code
_entity_poly.pdbx_strand_id
1 'polypeptide(L)'
;MTQRKFPRYLHQHVKTILGREPSDEEQSLLLRWVEFDKQRRFSQILTTGEGTGAPVSLANLFRSKGSVTLDDLGEVMGRVANDLIASGVTPHMLSLYCRTPRPDKRGVRTTVNRTAKAAGDEPVSFGFTDYPFSSCIVAASSGDQISEEPSKEATDGDAVILLHSPSGEGLMTPLLQELGDVDKCIIKVRVEGTDLSTQAVRLTKLLQMGVYLNGKSLIVVGQKAFIVVCRNGSENKIRKMARKHNVSASLVGRISKDKTYRISGDDISLPLSCFSLFDSEEVVPSDIRTPDELMHQSGITLNKIKQPKSFNSTFLVILGTEECVVASQLAAALPGSSISISAKDHMVWCDPKRGAQATVAAAVRGIVSGGVAPMHAAVSVHLPERLTENVQYRFREIAEGVSTSTTAFQLSINSVRVWFSENIASPLLTVAVSGLSDSVAPELTAGFKDVGDFILMLGSHRGELGCSVYARLKLSSADGPVPMVDLAMERQMREIVLTGNKVGLIKSVIHLSAGGLAATVAHALICGGTGLGARIHVSSKIRNDELLFGETEGLTIISVAEESIIEIERLCMNSGVPCTAIGRVTDNGIFTFNDLLKVKVKKLHESQKESRKKIFG
;
A
#
# COMPACT_ATOMS: atom_id res chain seq x y z
N MET A 1 22.18 -9.46 18.88
CA MET A 1 21.41 -10.61 18.33
C MET A 1 21.60 -11.77 19.28
N THR A 2 20.57 -12.17 20.03
CA THR A 2 20.55 -13.39 20.82
C THR A 2 20.65 -14.57 19.87
N GLN A 3 21.69 -15.42 20.02
CA GLN A 3 21.83 -16.64 19.23
C GLN A 3 20.56 -17.51 19.43
N ARG A 4 19.65 -17.52 18.45
CA ARG A 4 18.52 -18.45 18.45
C ARG A 4 19.08 -19.86 18.27
N LYS A 5 18.77 -20.77 19.19
CA LYS A 5 19.17 -22.16 19.06
C LYS A 5 18.42 -22.82 17.91
N PHE A 6 19.14 -23.59 17.09
CA PHE A 6 18.54 -24.39 16.02
C PHE A 6 17.50 -25.37 16.61
N PRO A 7 16.24 -25.37 16.17
CA PRO A 7 15.19 -26.19 16.75
C PRO A 7 15.50 -27.68 16.63
N ARG A 8 15.28 -28.46 17.70
CA ARG A 8 15.61 -29.89 17.72
C ARG A 8 14.91 -30.72 16.63
N TYR A 9 13.65 -30.41 16.34
CA TYR A 9 12.90 -31.09 15.27
C TYR A 9 13.52 -30.83 13.90
N LEU A 10 13.91 -29.58 13.63
CA LEU A 10 14.54 -29.16 12.39
C LEU A 10 15.93 -29.82 12.25
N HIS A 11 16.69 -29.87 13.33
CA HIS A 11 17.98 -30.52 13.39
C HIS A 11 17.89 -32.01 13.01
N GLN A 12 16.94 -32.75 13.61
CA GLN A 12 16.74 -34.17 13.34
C GLN A 12 16.32 -34.41 11.88
N HIS A 13 15.46 -33.54 11.31
CA HIS A 13 14.99 -33.68 9.95
C HIS A 13 16.11 -33.41 8.92
N VAL A 14 16.87 -32.34 9.13
CA VAL A 14 18.04 -32.02 8.30
C VAL A 14 19.09 -33.13 8.36
N LYS A 15 19.39 -33.64 9.55
CA LYS A 15 20.28 -34.79 9.74
C LYS A 15 19.84 -36.02 8.95
N THR A 16 18.54 -36.30 8.91
CA THR A 16 17.98 -37.39 8.11
C THR A 16 18.20 -37.20 6.61
N ILE A 17 18.02 -36.00 6.11
CA ILE A 17 18.25 -35.69 4.68
C ILE A 17 19.73 -35.75 4.32
N LEU A 18 20.61 -35.24 5.20
CA LEU A 18 22.04 -35.18 4.95
C LEU A 18 22.74 -36.52 5.18
N GLY A 19 22.17 -37.42 5.98
CA GLY A 19 22.85 -38.63 6.46
C GLY A 19 24.03 -38.37 7.42
N ARG A 20 24.18 -37.12 7.88
CA ARG A 20 25.22 -36.64 8.81
C ARG A 20 24.71 -35.50 9.66
N GLU A 21 25.47 -35.08 10.66
CA GLU A 21 25.20 -33.84 11.40
C GLU A 21 25.39 -32.61 10.49
N PRO A 22 24.46 -31.64 10.52
CA PRO A 22 24.66 -30.35 9.83
C PRO A 22 25.72 -29.50 10.54
N SER A 23 26.59 -28.84 9.79
CA SER A 23 27.60 -27.93 10.35
C SER A 23 26.92 -26.67 10.98
N ASP A 24 27.67 -25.91 11.79
CA ASP A 24 27.14 -24.68 12.41
C ASP A 24 26.78 -23.63 11.35
N GLU A 25 27.54 -23.55 10.27
CA GLU A 25 27.27 -22.68 9.14
C GLU A 25 26.00 -23.09 8.39
N GLU A 26 25.81 -24.40 8.17
CA GLU A 26 24.59 -24.95 7.56
C GLU A 26 23.37 -24.69 8.44
N GLN A 27 23.47 -24.87 9.76
CA GLN A 27 22.41 -24.56 10.72
C GLN A 27 22.08 -23.07 10.69
N SER A 28 23.09 -22.20 10.69
CA SER A 28 22.94 -20.75 10.63
C SER A 28 22.25 -20.30 9.33
N LEU A 29 22.63 -20.86 8.19
CA LEU A 29 21.98 -20.58 6.90
C LEU A 29 20.52 -21.04 6.89
N LEU A 30 20.25 -22.25 7.38
CA LEU A 30 18.89 -22.78 7.44
C LEU A 30 17.98 -21.96 8.35
N LEU A 31 18.48 -21.45 9.49
CA LEU A 31 17.71 -20.55 10.36
C LEU A 31 17.31 -19.27 9.62
N ARG A 32 18.26 -18.62 8.93
CA ARG A 32 17.96 -17.42 8.12
C ARG A 32 16.98 -17.73 7.00
N TRP A 33 17.13 -18.87 6.35
CA TRP A 33 16.19 -19.32 5.33
C TRP A 33 14.79 -19.53 5.88
N VAL A 34 14.63 -20.17 7.02
CA VAL A 34 13.33 -20.38 7.67
C VAL A 34 12.63 -19.05 7.96
N GLU A 35 13.34 -18.06 8.46
CA GLU A 35 12.79 -16.72 8.70
C GLU A 35 12.36 -16.04 7.39
N PHE A 36 13.16 -16.14 6.35
CA PHE A 36 12.83 -15.60 5.02
C PHE A 36 11.65 -16.36 4.39
N ASP A 37 11.67 -17.69 4.43
CA ASP A 37 10.61 -18.53 3.85
C ASP A 37 9.27 -18.34 4.57
N LYS A 38 9.29 -18.11 5.87
CA LYS A 38 8.11 -17.73 6.65
C LYS A 38 7.44 -16.48 6.07
N GLN A 39 8.19 -15.41 5.82
CA GLN A 39 7.67 -14.19 5.20
C GLN A 39 7.05 -14.47 3.82
N ARG A 40 7.75 -15.24 3.01
CA ARG A 40 7.30 -15.65 1.67
C ARG A 40 5.97 -16.43 1.73
N ARG A 41 5.84 -17.38 2.64
CA ARG A 41 4.65 -18.24 2.79
C ARG A 41 3.43 -17.44 3.27
N PHE A 42 3.61 -16.53 4.24
CA PHE A 42 2.56 -15.60 4.64
C PHE A 42 2.14 -14.70 3.46
N SER A 43 3.10 -14.26 2.64
CA SER A 43 2.80 -13.47 1.45
C SER A 43 1.97 -14.26 0.42
N GLN A 44 2.23 -15.56 0.26
CA GLN A 44 1.48 -16.43 -0.66
C GLN A 44 -0.01 -16.57 -0.28
N ILE A 45 -0.37 -16.50 1.01
CA ILE A 45 -1.78 -16.54 1.45
C ILE A 45 -2.56 -15.34 0.90
N LEU A 46 -1.89 -14.20 0.73
CA LEU A 46 -2.49 -12.97 0.22
C LEU A 46 -2.48 -12.87 -1.32
N THR A 47 -1.72 -13.73 -1.99
CA THR A 47 -1.59 -13.67 -3.45
C THR A 47 -2.74 -14.44 -4.09
N THR A 48 -3.67 -13.75 -4.72
CA THR A 48 -4.77 -14.36 -5.47
C THR A 48 -4.61 -14.06 -6.96
N GLY A 49 -4.34 -15.10 -7.75
CA GLY A 49 -4.39 -15.05 -9.22
C GLY A 49 -3.08 -14.58 -9.90
N GLU A 50 -2.91 -15.03 -11.13
CA GLU A 50 -1.87 -14.54 -12.05
C GLU A 50 -2.34 -13.22 -12.66
N GLY A 51 -1.69 -12.12 -12.28
CA GLY A 51 -2.00 -10.79 -12.82
C GLY A 51 -1.13 -10.48 -14.04
N THR A 52 -1.76 -10.28 -15.19
CA THR A 52 -1.11 -9.65 -16.35
C THR A 52 -1.38 -8.15 -16.31
N GLY A 53 -0.35 -7.32 -16.33
CA GLY A 53 -0.52 -5.85 -16.40
C GLY A 53 0.60 -5.05 -15.70
N ALA A 54 0.44 -3.73 -15.66
CA ALA A 54 1.43 -2.81 -15.09
C ALA A 54 1.67 -3.07 -13.60
N PRO A 55 2.90 -3.35 -13.16
CA PRO A 55 3.16 -3.74 -11.78
C PRO A 55 3.06 -2.55 -10.81
N VAL A 56 2.61 -2.86 -9.60
CA VAL A 56 2.78 -2.00 -8.44
C VAL A 56 3.80 -2.64 -7.52
N SER A 57 4.83 -1.92 -7.14
CA SER A 57 5.78 -2.35 -6.12
C SER A 57 5.59 -1.58 -4.82
N LEU A 58 5.73 -2.27 -3.70
CA LEU A 58 5.71 -1.74 -2.36
C LEU A 58 7.02 -2.03 -1.64
N ALA A 59 7.60 -1.01 -1.01
CA ALA A 59 8.68 -1.21 -0.07
C ALA A 59 8.37 -0.53 1.26
N ASN A 60 8.80 -1.17 2.33
CA ASN A 60 8.63 -0.72 3.71
C ASN A 60 9.95 -0.50 4.39
N LEU A 61 10.02 0.52 5.22
CA LEU A 61 10.99 0.68 6.27
C LEU A 61 10.27 0.73 7.61
N PHE A 62 10.76 0.00 8.59
CA PHE A 62 10.26 0.03 9.96
C PHE A 62 11.41 0.32 10.94
N ARG A 63 11.21 1.30 11.84
CA ARG A 63 12.13 1.60 12.93
C ARG A 63 11.41 1.56 14.26
N SER A 64 11.93 0.77 15.17
CA SER A 64 11.37 0.60 16.52
C SER A 64 11.62 1.79 17.43
N LYS A 65 12.68 2.55 17.18
CA LYS A 65 13.07 3.74 17.94
C LYS A 65 13.59 4.82 16.98
N GLY A 66 13.15 6.05 17.20
CA GLY A 66 13.54 7.21 16.40
C GLY A 66 12.59 7.52 15.25
N SER A 67 12.75 8.68 14.63
CA SER A 67 12.00 9.10 13.43
C SER A 67 12.64 8.52 12.17
N VAL A 68 11.84 8.35 11.11
CA VAL A 68 12.33 8.07 9.76
C VAL A 68 13.20 9.24 9.31
N THR A 69 14.44 8.95 8.92
CA THR A 69 15.38 9.95 8.43
C THR A 69 15.19 10.17 6.92
N LEU A 70 15.78 11.25 6.41
CA LEU A 70 15.75 11.55 4.97
C LEU A 70 16.48 10.49 4.14
N ASP A 71 17.56 9.94 4.69
CA ASP A 71 18.32 8.88 4.04
C ASP A 71 17.51 7.58 3.98
N ASP A 72 16.79 7.25 5.07
CA ASP A 72 15.86 6.13 5.11
C ASP A 72 14.79 6.23 4.01
N LEU A 73 14.25 7.44 3.83
CA LEU A 73 13.23 7.71 2.83
C LEU A 73 13.78 7.53 1.41
N GLY A 74 14.94 8.12 1.13
CA GLY A 74 15.64 7.96 -0.14
C GLY A 74 15.95 6.51 -0.45
N GLU A 75 16.34 5.73 0.57
CA GLU A 75 16.60 4.30 0.43
C GLU A 75 15.33 3.53 0.04
N VAL A 76 14.21 3.74 0.74
CA VAL A 76 12.95 3.03 0.46
C VAL A 76 12.41 3.37 -0.92
N MET A 77 12.45 4.64 -1.31
CA MET A 77 12.05 5.07 -2.66
C MET A 77 12.93 4.44 -3.74
N GLY A 78 14.24 4.43 -3.53
CA GLY A 78 15.17 3.76 -4.44
C GLY A 78 14.93 2.25 -4.54
N ARG A 79 14.49 1.61 -3.45
CA ARG A 79 14.11 0.19 -3.45
C ARG A 79 12.95 -0.07 -4.40
N VAL A 80 11.88 0.68 -4.28
CA VAL A 80 10.67 0.49 -5.09
C VAL A 80 10.94 0.74 -6.56
N ALA A 81 11.65 1.83 -6.88
CA ALA A 81 12.05 2.11 -8.25
C ALA A 81 12.90 0.97 -8.85
N ASN A 82 13.90 0.50 -8.10
CA ASN A 82 14.77 -0.59 -8.55
C ASN A 82 14.02 -1.93 -8.70
N ASP A 83 13.01 -2.22 -7.87
CA ASP A 83 12.21 -3.44 -8.00
C ASP A 83 11.38 -3.43 -9.28
N LEU A 84 10.77 -2.30 -9.64
CA LEU A 84 10.05 -2.13 -10.91
C LEU A 84 10.99 -2.28 -12.10
N ILE A 85 12.15 -1.63 -12.05
CA ILE A 85 13.15 -1.69 -13.13
C ILE A 85 13.76 -3.09 -13.24
N ALA A 86 13.97 -3.79 -12.14
CA ALA A 86 14.39 -5.20 -12.18
C ALA A 86 13.35 -6.09 -12.87
N SER A 87 12.07 -5.71 -12.81
CA SER A 87 10.97 -6.33 -13.54
C SER A 87 10.84 -5.85 -15.00
N GLY A 88 11.78 -5.02 -15.49
CA GLY A 88 11.77 -4.53 -16.86
C GLY A 88 10.91 -3.30 -17.12
N VAL A 89 10.42 -2.64 -16.08
CA VAL A 89 9.44 -1.54 -16.18
C VAL A 89 9.99 -0.23 -15.62
N THR A 90 9.65 0.89 -16.26
CA THR A 90 10.02 2.23 -15.76
C THR A 90 8.96 2.73 -14.79
N PRO A 91 9.31 3.18 -13.58
CA PRO A 91 8.35 3.76 -12.64
C PRO A 91 7.84 5.10 -13.17
N HIS A 92 6.52 5.30 -13.16
CA HIS A 92 5.88 6.55 -13.58
C HIS A 92 5.32 7.35 -12.42
N MET A 93 5.05 6.74 -11.28
CA MET A 93 4.51 7.42 -10.11
C MET A 93 5.01 6.82 -8.81
N LEU A 94 5.11 7.68 -7.79
CA LEU A 94 5.46 7.32 -6.43
C LEU A 94 4.37 7.78 -5.47
N SER A 95 4.00 6.95 -4.52
CA SER A 95 3.13 7.29 -3.41
C SER A 95 3.78 6.92 -2.09
N LEU A 96 3.71 7.81 -1.11
CA LEU A 96 4.37 7.68 0.18
C LEU A 96 3.35 7.74 1.32
N TYR A 97 3.40 6.77 2.22
CA TYR A 97 2.64 6.76 3.44
C TYR A 97 3.57 6.57 4.65
N CYS A 98 3.60 7.53 5.56
CA CYS A 98 4.45 7.49 6.74
C CYS A 98 3.61 7.42 8.02
N ARG A 99 4.00 6.51 8.91
CA ARG A 99 3.59 6.48 10.32
C ARG A 99 4.79 6.92 11.14
N THR A 100 4.67 7.98 11.94
CA THR A 100 5.81 8.47 12.72
C THR A 100 5.36 9.36 13.87
N PRO A 101 5.98 9.25 15.05
CA PRO A 101 5.60 10.07 16.21
C PRO A 101 5.85 11.58 16.03
N ARG A 102 6.82 11.96 15.22
CA ARG A 102 7.15 13.37 14.90
C ARG A 102 7.98 13.46 13.62
N PRO A 103 7.37 13.60 12.44
CA PRO A 103 8.13 13.69 11.20
C PRO A 103 8.88 15.03 11.06
N ASP A 104 10.13 14.99 10.58
CA ASP A 104 10.78 16.17 9.98
C ASP A 104 10.18 16.40 8.58
N LYS A 105 9.15 17.19 8.54
CA LYS A 105 8.25 17.36 7.40
C LYS A 105 8.83 18.18 6.26
N ARG A 106 9.73 19.13 6.57
CA ARG A 106 10.42 19.91 5.52
C ARG A 106 11.45 19.06 4.82
N GLY A 107 12.24 18.32 5.59
CA GLY A 107 13.23 17.42 5.06
C GLY A 107 12.61 16.31 4.22
N VAL A 108 11.53 15.68 4.71
CA VAL A 108 10.78 14.65 3.96
C VAL A 108 10.34 15.19 2.59
N ARG A 109 9.68 16.37 2.54
CA ARG A 109 9.23 16.97 1.28
C ARG A 109 10.39 17.28 0.33
N THR A 110 11.50 17.80 0.85
CA THR A 110 12.69 18.10 0.04
C THR A 110 13.33 16.84 -0.52
N THR A 111 13.45 15.79 0.29
CA THR A 111 14.03 14.51 -0.15
C THR A 111 13.14 13.82 -1.16
N VAL A 112 11.83 13.79 -0.93
CA VAL A 112 10.88 13.19 -1.87
C VAL A 112 10.92 13.91 -3.22
N ASN A 113 10.87 15.25 -3.22
CA ASN A 113 10.96 16.01 -4.48
C ASN A 113 12.29 15.78 -5.19
N ARG A 114 13.41 15.67 -4.45
CA ARG A 114 14.73 15.37 -5.01
C ARG A 114 14.79 13.95 -5.60
N THR A 115 14.22 12.98 -4.91
CA THR A 115 14.23 11.58 -5.35
C THR A 115 13.24 11.35 -6.49
N ALA A 116 12.06 11.98 -6.45
CA ALA A 116 11.12 11.99 -7.58
C ALA A 116 11.77 12.58 -8.84
N LYS A 117 12.46 13.72 -8.69
CA LYS A 117 13.22 14.35 -9.78
C LYS A 117 14.33 13.45 -10.35
N ALA A 118 15.01 12.70 -9.48
CA ALA A 118 16.03 11.72 -9.90
C ALA A 118 15.40 10.48 -10.58
N ALA A 119 14.12 10.21 -10.33
CA ALA A 119 13.37 9.09 -10.94
C ALA A 119 12.54 9.48 -12.17
N GLY A 120 12.61 10.75 -12.64
CA GLY A 120 11.92 11.19 -13.86
C GLY A 120 10.85 12.26 -13.68
N ASP A 121 10.91 13.06 -12.61
CA ASP A 121 9.96 14.17 -12.28
C ASP A 121 8.51 13.72 -12.01
N GLU A 122 8.33 12.50 -11.50
CA GLU A 122 7.00 11.94 -11.29
C GLU A 122 6.28 12.55 -10.07
N PRO A 123 4.95 12.71 -10.13
CA PRO A 123 4.16 13.24 -9.02
C PRO A 123 4.15 12.27 -7.83
N VAL A 124 4.28 12.81 -6.61
CA VAL A 124 4.31 12.04 -5.37
C VAL A 124 3.14 12.43 -4.47
N SER A 125 2.31 11.45 -4.10
CA SER A 125 1.28 11.62 -3.08
C SER A 125 1.81 11.27 -1.69
N PHE A 126 1.33 11.98 -0.65
CA PHE A 126 1.78 11.80 0.72
C PHE A 126 0.65 11.51 1.67
N GLY A 127 0.86 10.55 2.59
CA GLY A 127 0.03 10.35 3.76
C GLY A 127 0.89 10.22 5.02
N PHE A 128 0.43 10.82 6.13
CA PHE A 128 1.08 10.72 7.43
C PHE A 128 0.06 10.37 8.50
N THR A 129 0.45 9.53 9.47
CA THR A 129 -0.33 9.29 10.68
C THR A 129 0.59 9.27 11.90
N ASP A 130 0.08 9.71 13.05
CA ASP A 130 0.82 9.69 14.31
C ASP A 130 0.76 8.29 14.92
N TYR A 131 1.94 7.71 15.19
CA TYR A 131 2.10 6.38 15.77
C TYR A 131 3.28 6.34 16.73
N PRO A 132 3.27 5.46 17.76
CA PRO A 132 4.39 5.33 18.69
C PRO A 132 5.66 4.73 18.08
N PHE A 133 5.60 4.29 16.82
CA PHE A 133 6.73 3.79 16.05
C PHE A 133 6.83 4.49 14.70
N SER A 134 7.97 4.37 14.03
CA SER A 134 8.18 4.94 12.70
C SER A 134 8.14 3.86 11.63
N SER A 135 7.30 4.03 10.62
CA SER A 135 7.33 3.25 9.39
C SER A 135 7.09 4.14 8.18
N CYS A 136 7.71 3.78 7.08
CA CYS A 136 7.53 4.44 5.80
C CYS A 136 7.20 3.37 4.76
N ILE A 137 6.13 3.59 4.02
CA ILE A 137 5.70 2.71 2.94
C ILE A 137 5.71 3.53 1.67
N VAL A 138 6.45 3.08 0.69
CA VAL A 138 6.48 3.68 -0.65
C VAL A 138 5.86 2.69 -1.62
N ALA A 139 4.93 3.18 -2.43
CA ALA A 139 4.40 2.46 -3.57
C ALA A 139 4.82 3.17 -4.84
N ALA A 140 5.20 2.41 -5.85
CA ALA A 140 5.42 2.91 -7.19
C ALA A 140 4.64 2.08 -8.20
N SER A 141 4.16 2.72 -9.26
CA SER A 141 3.51 2.05 -10.38
C SER A 141 4.21 2.39 -11.69
N SER A 142 4.01 1.54 -12.68
CA SER A 142 4.41 1.78 -14.06
C SER A 142 3.18 1.84 -14.95
N GLY A 143 3.18 2.73 -15.94
CA GLY A 143 2.19 2.76 -17.01
C GLY A 143 2.45 1.73 -18.10
N ASP A 144 3.65 1.15 -18.14
CA ASP A 144 4.02 0.16 -19.13
C ASP A 144 3.52 -1.23 -18.73
N GLN A 145 2.99 -1.97 -19.69
CA GLN A 145 2.68 -3.39 -19.46
C GLN A 145 3.99 -4.16 -19.28
N ILE A 146 4.04 -5.05 -18.30
CA ILE A 146 5.10 -6.05 -18.27
C ILE A 146 4.88 -6.94 -19.49
N SER A 147 5.83 -6.95 -20.41
CA SER A 147 5.99 -8.12 -21.25
C SER A 147 6.33 -9.29 -20.32
N GLU A 148 5.53 -10.36 -20.33
CA GLU A 148 5.92 -11.61 -19.67
C GLU A 148 7.36 -11.88 -20.10
N GLU A 149 8.31 -11.77 -19.17
CA GLU A 149 9.65 -12.21 -19.47
C GLU A 149 9.54 -13.71 -19.79
N PRO A 150 9.92 -14.15 -20.98
CA PRO A 150 10.06 -15.57 -21.20
C PRO A 150 11.06 -16.03 -20.15
N SER A 151 10.62 -16.88 -19.23
CA SER A 151 11.48 -17.56 -18.28
C SER A 151 12.45 -18.40 -19.11
N LYS A 152 13.59 -17.82 -19.47
CA LYS A 152 14.66 -18.56 -20.14
C LYS A 152 15.14 -19.56 -19.12
N GLU A 153 14.96 -20.84 -19.39
CA GLU A 153 15.43 -21.90 -18.53
C GLU A 153 16.93 -21.73 -18.30
N ALA A 154 17.34 -21.70 -17.02
CA ALA A 154 18.75 -21.69 -16.66
C ALA A 154 19.36 -23.04 -17.06
N THR A 155 20.63 -23.01 -17.45
CA THR A 155 21.38 -24.21 -17.83
C THR A 155 22.60 -24.38 -16.94
N ASP A 156 23.10 -25.61 -16.92
CA ASP A 156 24.31 -25.96 -16.19
C ASP A 156 25.50 -25.10 -16.61
N GLY A 157 26.20 -24.52 -15.65
CA GLY A 157 27.32 -23.62 -15.89
C GLY A 157 26.98 -22.14 -16.11
N ASP A 158 25.70 -21.77 -16.16
CA ASP A 158 25.31 -20.35 -16.24
C ASP A 158 25.89 -19.55 -15.07
N ALA A 159 26.32 -18.32 -15.36
CA ALA A 159 27.08 -17.51 -14.41
C ALA A 159 26.17 -16.75 -13.45
N VAL A 160 26.54 -16.74 -12.18
CA VAL A 160 25.89 -15.94 -11.11
C VAL A 160 26.78 -14.73 -10.84
N ILE A 161 26.28 -13.54 -11.15
CA ILE A 161 27.00 -12.28 -11.00
C ILE A 161 26.35 -11.44 -9.91
N LEU A 162 27.15 -10.92 -8.99
CA LEU A 162 26.76 -9.93 -8.01
C LEU A 162 27.04 -8.53 -8.56
N LEU A 163 25.99 -7.73 -8.66
CA LEU A 163 26.08 -6.31 -8.97
C LEU A 163 25.93 -5.52 -7.66
N HIS A 164 26.83 -4.59 -7.38
CA HIS A 164 26.71 -3.70 -6.23
C HIS A 164 27.28 -2.33 -6.52
N SER A 165 26.72 -1.29 -5.88
CA SER A 165 27.25 0.07 -5.98
C SER A 165 28.20 0.32 -4.80
N PRO A 166 29.51 0.58 -5.05
CA PRO A 166 30.50 0.79 -4.00
C PRO A 166 30.21 2.05 -3.15
N SER A 167 29.65 3.10 -3.75
CA SER A 167 29.38 4.39 -3.10
C SER A 167 28.02 4.45 -2.39
N GLY A 168 27.15 3.47 -2.58
CA GLY A 168 25.77 3.50 -2.06
C GLY A 168 24.86 4.56 -2.71
N GLU A 169 25.40 5.50 -3.48
CA GLU A 169 24.68 6.66 -4.04
C GLU A 169 24.14 6.43 -5.46
N GLY A 170 24.64 5.42 -6.20
CA GLY A 170 24.20 5.15 -7.56
C GLY A 170 22.84 4.46 -7.63
N LEU A 171 21.87 5.04 -8.32
CA LEU A 171 20.71 4.31 -8.80
C LEU A 171 21.21 3.27 -9.82
N MET A 172 20.99 1.97 -9.58
CA MET A 172 21.31 0.90 -10.55
C MET A 172 20.36 0.89 -11.75
N THR A 173 19.40 1.80 -11.75
CA THR A 173 18.32 1.96 -12.71
C THR A 173 18.75 1.82 -14.17
N PRO A 174 19.69 2.64 -14.67
CA PRO A 174 20.06 2.57 -16.08
C PRO A 174 20.74 1.25 -16.46
N LEU A 175 21.53 0.66 -15.55
CA LEU A 175 22.15 -0.64 -15.77
C LEU A 175 21.11 -1.76 -15.85
N LEU A 176 20.12 -1.76 -14.95
CA LEU A 176 19.07 -2.79 -14.93
C LEU A 176 18.16 -2.69 -16.16
N GLN A 177 17.90 -1.48 -16.65
CA GLN A 177 17.21 -1.26 -17.93
C GLN A 177 18.04 -1.81 -19.10
N GLU A 178 19.30 -1.42 -19.22
CA GLU A 178 20.19 -1.91 -20.27
C GLU A 178 20.37 -3.45 -20.23
N LEU A 179 20.29 -4.06 -19.02
CA LEU A 179 20.31 -5.51 -18.85
C LEU A 179 18.98 -6.19 -19.27
N GLY A 180 17.86 -5.47 -19.27
CA GLY A 180 16.58 -5.95 -19.78
C GLY A 180 16.66 -6.25 -21.29
N ASP A 181 17.39 -5.43 -22.02
CA ASP A 181 17.57 -5.57 -23.48
C ASP A 181 18.60 -6.63 -23.87
N VAL A 182 19.25 -7.28 -22.90
CA VAL A 182 20.28 -8.29 -23.17
C VAL A 182 19.68 -9.69 -23.17
N ASP A 183 19.51 -10.27 -24.34
CA ASP A 183 19.00 -11.64 -24.58
C ASP A 183 19.67 -12.76 -23.76
N LYS A 184 20.79 -12.49 -23.11
CA LYS A 184 21.61 -13.44 -22.37
C LYS A 184 21.48 -13.32 -20.84
N CYS A 185 20.72 -12.33 -20.37
CA CYS A 185 20.35 -12.22 -18.96
C CYS A 185 19.11 -13.09 -18.70
N ILE A 186 19.20 -14.03 -17.74
CA ILE A 186 18.15 -15.01 -17.46
C ILE A 186 17.24 -14.49 -16.34
N ILE A 187 17.83 -14.06 -15.24
CA ILE A 187 17.12 -13.59 -14.04
C ILE A 187 17.91 -12.46 -13.38
N LYS A 188 17.16 -11.50 -12.82
CA LYS A 188 17.66 -10.43 -11.94
C LYS A 188 16.94 -10.57 -10.60
N VAL A 189 17.68 -10.79 -9.52
CA VAL A 189 17.13 -10.89 -8.16
C VAL A 189 17.79 -9.84 -7.29
N ARG A 190 16.98 -9.00 -6.65
CA ARG A 190 17.49 -8.04 -5.68
C ARG A 190 17.95 -8.75 -4.42
N VAL A 191 19.07 -8.31 -3.85
CA VAL A 191 19.55 -8.74 -2.54
C VAL A 191 18.85 -7.90 -1.48
N GLU A 192 17.99 -8.53 -0.69
CA GLU A 192 17.32 -7.89 0.44
C GLU A 192 18.18 -8.06 1.70
N GLY A 193 18.48 -6.94 2.35
CA GLY A 193 19.37 -6.94 3.51
C GLY A 193 20.85 -7.19 3.16
N THR A 194 21.60 -7.71 4.12
CA THR A 194 23.05 -7.99 3.98
C THR A 194 23.34 -9.46 3.68
N ASP A 195 22.32 -10.31 3.56
CA ASP A 195 22.48 -11.75 3.44
C ASP A 195 22.34 -12.25 2.00
N LEU A 196 23.45 -12.22 1.31
CA LEU A 196 23.58 -12.77 -0.05
C LEU A 196 23.29 -14.28 -0.10
N SER A 197 23.64 -15.02 0.96
CA SER A 197 23.50 -16.47 0.99
C SER A 197 22.05 -16.91 0.96
N THR A 198 21.18 -16.26 1.73
CA THR A 198 19.73 -16.54 1.72
C THR A 198 19.09 -16.20 0.36
N GLN A 199 19.51 -15.12 -0.28
CA GLN A 199 19.01 -14.76 -1.61
C GLN A 199 19.48 -15.73 -2.69
N ALA A 200 20.67 -16.29 -2.56
CA ALA A 200 21.14 -17.34 -3.45
C ALA A 200 20.39 -18.67 -3.24
N VAL A 201 19.95 -18.98 -2.01
CA VAL A 201 19.01 -20.09 -1.76
C VAL A 201 17.67 -19.84 -2.47
N ARG A 202 17.15 -18.59 -2.43
CA ARG A 202 15.95 -18.22 -3.20
C ARG A 202 16.14 -18.49 -4.69
N LEU A 203 17.31 -18.21 -5.23
CA LEU A 203 17.64 -18.48 -6.62
C LEU A 203 17.57 -19.99 -6.93
N THR A 204 18.09 -20.87 -6.05
CA THR A 204 17.99 -22.33 -6.26
C THR A 204 16.54 -22.80 -6.30
N LYS A 205 15.67 -22.26 -5.45
CA LYS A 205 14.23 -22.60 -5.46
C LYS A 205 13.52 -22.07 -6.71
N LEU A 206 13.80 -20.85 -7.15
CA LEU A 206 13.21 -20.27 -8.36
C LEU A 206 13.59 -21.05 -9.62
N LEU A 207 14.85 -21.43 -9.73
CA LEU A 207 15.37 -22.14 -10.90
C LEU A 207 15.20 -23.66 -10.84
N GLN A 208 14.84 -24.23 -9.67
CA GLN A 208 14.84 -25.67 -9.40
C GLN A 208 16.19 -26.35 -9.74
N MET A 209 17.27 -25.60 -9.59
CA MET A 209 18.65 -25.99 -9.90
C MET A 209 19.58 -25.71 -8.71
N GLY A 210 20.73 -26.35 -8.65
CA GLY A 210 21.75 -26.07 -7.68
C GLY A 210 22.47 -24.74 -7.98
N VAL A 211 23.09 -24.17 -6.96
CA VAL A 211 23.97 -23.00 -7.08
C VAL A 211 25.27 -23.27 -6.34
N TYR A 212 26.38 -23.12 -7.04
CA TYR A 212 27.72 -23.18 -6.46
C TYR A 212 28.27 -21.76 -6.32
N LEU A 213 28.49 -21.30 -5.08
CA LEU A 213 29.03 -19.97 -4.78
C LEU A 213 30.48 -20.04 -4.32
N ASN A 214 31.23 -19.01 -4.60
CA ASN A 214 32.57 -18.81 -4.07
C ASN A 214 32.50 -18.02 -2.76
N GLY A 215 32.79 -18.66 -1.61
CA GLY A 215 32.69 -18.07 -0.28
C GLY A 215 33.48 -16.77 -0.10
N LYS A 216 34.64 -16.65 -0.75
CA LYS A 216 35.45 -15.41 -0.73
C LYS A 216 34.76 -14.22 -1.38
N SER A 217 33.76 -14.45 -2.22
CA SER A 217 33.00 -13.42 -2.95
C SER A 217 31.71 -13.01 -2.21
N LEU A 218 31.37 -13.67 -1.10
CA LEU A 218 30.15 -13.43 -0.31
C LEU A 218 30.31 -12.33 0.73
N ILE A 219 31.35 -11.51 0.65
CA ILE A 219 31.58 -10.40 1.57
C ILE A 219 30.38 -9.47 1.59
N VAL A 220 29.98 -9.06 2.79
CA VAL A 220 28.87 -8.14 3.08
C VAL A 220 28.86 -6.97 2.11
N VAL A 221 27.84 -6.93 1.29
CA VAL A 221 27.63 -5.87 0.32
C VAL A 221 26.63 -4.89 0.93
N GLY A 222 26.89 -3.62 0.80
CA GLY A 222 25.98 -2.57 1.21
C GLY A 222 24.58 -2.72 0.57
N GLN A 223 23.62 -1.97 1.03
CA GLN A 223 22.17 -2.13 0.82
C GLN A 223 21.65 -2.13 -0.64
N LYS A 224 22.51 -1.93 -1.64
CA LYS A 224 22.12 -1.85 -3.06
C LYS A 224 22.86 -2.90 -3.88
N ALA A 225 22.35 -4.14 -3.84
CA ALA A 225 22.93 -5.23 -4.59
C ALA A 225 21.88 -6.05 -5.35
N PHE A 226 22.26 -6.61 -6.49
CA PHE A 226 21.45 -7.53 -7.28
C PHE A 226 22.27 -8.78 -7.64
N ILE A 227 21.61 -9.92 -7.65
CA ILE A 227 22.13 -11.14 -8.25
C ILE A 227 21.55 -11.22 -9.66
N VAL A 228 22.41 -11.38 -10.64
CA VAL A 228 22.03 -11.57 -12.04
C VAL A 228 22.54 -12.94 -12.49
N VAL A 229 21.67 -13.75 -13.08
CA VAL A 229 22.07 -14.98 -13.77
C VAL A 229 22.14 -14.71 -15.25
N CYS A 230 23.26 -15.04 -15.85
CA CYS A 230 23.47 -14.88 -17.29
C CYS A 230 24.09 -16.12 -17.91
N ARG A 231 23.89 -16.27 -19.22
CA ARG A 231 24.49 -17.36 -20.00
C ARG A 231 26.00 -17.38 -19.84
N ASN A 232 26.54 -18.58 -19.69
CA ASN A 232 27.99 -18.82 -19.66
C ASN A 232 28.69 -18.12 -20.85
N GLY A 233 29.79 -17.42 -20.56
CA GLY A 233 30.53 -16.62 -21.55
C GLY A 233 29.98 -15.20 -21.77
N SER A 234 28.90 -14.78 -21.09
CA SER A 234 28.37 -13.42 -21.18
C SER A 234 28.88 -12.50 -20.07
N GLU A 235 29.68 -13.00 -19.13
CA GLU A 235 30.13 -12.30 -17.92
C GLU A 235 30.88 -11.01 -18.24
N ASN A 236 31.74 -11.05 -19.27
CA ASN A 236 32.54 -9.88 -19.68
C ASN A 236 31.66 -8.77 -20.27
N LYS A 237 30.56 -9.12 -20.95
CA LYS A 237 29.59 -8.14 -21.45
C LYS A 237 28.93 -7.42 -20.31
N ILE A 238 28.42 -8.18 -19.33
CA ILE A 238 27.77 -7.63 -18.13
C ILE A 238 28.74 -6.74 -17.33
N ARG A 239 29.99 -7.17 -17.14
CA ARG A 239 31.02 -6.36 -16.48
C ARG A 239 31.31 -5.04 -17.20
N LYS A 240 31.34 -5.03 -18.53
CA LYS A 240 31.53 -3.80 -19.32
C LYS A 240 30.35 -2.83 -19.13
N MET A 241 29.13 -3.35 -19.16
CA MET A 241 27.90 -2.56 -18.91
C MET A 241 27.90 -2.00 -17.49
N ALA A 242 28.19 -2.81 -16.50
CA ALA A 242 28.24 -2.37 -15.10
C ALA A 242 29.27 -1.23 -14.89
N ARG A 243 30.47 -1.35 -15.46
CA ARG A 243 31.52 -0.30 -15.41
C ARG A 243 31.04 1.02 -16.01
N LYS A 244 30.29 1.00 -17.11
CA LYS A 244 29.71 2.20 -17.75
C LYS A 244 28.81 2.97 -16.80
N HIS A 245 28.16 2.27 -15.86
CA HIS A 245 27.24 2.83 -14.87
C HIS A 245 27.84 2.96 -13.46
N ASN A 246 29.17 2.87 -13.32
CA ASN A 246 29.87 2.90 -12.03
C ASN A 246 29.40 1.83 -11.03
N VAL A 247 28.96 0.68 -11.52
CA VAL A 247 28.54 -0.47 -10.73
C VAL A 247 29.61 -1.55 -10.78
N SER A 248 29.92 -2.14 -9.63
CA SER A 248 30.81 -3.31 -9.55
C SER A 248 30.04 -4.57 -9.95
N ALA A 249 30.68 -5.43 -10.75
CA ALA A 249 30.13 -6.71 -11.19
C ALA A 249 31.12 -7.82 -10.92
N SER A 250 30.82 -8.70 -9.99
CA SER A 250 31.66 -9.81 -9.55
C SER A 250 31.01 -11.15 -9.88
N LEU A 251 31.75 -12.06 -10.52
CA LEU A 251 31.32 -13.45 -10.67
C LEU A 251 31.40 -14.11 -9.29
N VAL A 252 30.26 -14.47 -8.74
CA VAL A 252 30.16 -15.06 -7.38
C VAL A 252 29.84 -16.54 -7.41
N GLY A 253 29.42 -17.08 -8.54
CA GLY A 253 29.10 -18.50 -8.62
C GLY A 253 28.62 -18.96 -9.99
N ARG A 254 28.11 -20.19 -10.02
CA ARG A 254 27.52 -20.82 -11.21
C ARG A 254 26.31 -21.68 -10.84
N ILE A 255 25.39 -21.80 -11.78
CA ILE A 255 24.24 -22.70 -11.71
C ILE A 255 24.71 -24.14 -11.95
N SER A 256 24.12 -25.11 -11.25
CA SER A 256 24.43 -26.53 -11.36
C SER A 256 23.17 -27.39 -11.47
N LYS A 257 23.24 -28.48 -12.22
CA LYS A 257 22.15 -29.46 -12.36
C LYS A 257 21.93 -30.33 -11.12
N ASP A 258 22.89 -30.40 -10.19
CA ASP A 258 22.88 -31.35 -9.08
C ASP A 258 21.88 -31.01 -7.96
N LYS A 259 21.09 -29.96 -8.12
CA LYS A 259 20.09 -29.49 -7.14
C LYS A 259 20.64 -29.31 -5.72
N THR A 260 21.90 -28.93 -5.61
CA THR A 260 22.59 -28.71 -4.36
C THR A 260 23.07 -27.27 -4.25
N TYR A 261 22.83 -26.65 -3.11
CA TYR A 261 23.40 -25.36 -2.76
C TYR A 261 24.77 -25.58 -2.10
N ARG A 262 25.82 -24.98 -2.65
CA ARG A 262 27.18 -25.11 -2.14
C ARG A 262 27.89 -23.78 -2.04
N ILE A 263 28.66 -23.60 -0.97
CA ILE A 263 29.59 -22.48 -0.80
C ILE A 263 31.00 -23.05 -0.64
N SER A 264 31.93 -22.68 -1.51
CA SER A 264 33.32 -23.07 -1.37
C SER A 264 33.99 -22.34 -0.22
N GLY A 265 34.66 -23.05 0.66
CA GLY A 265 35.39 -22.51 1.80
C GLY A 265 34.61 -22.45 3.12
N ASP A 266 33.30 -22.69 3.13
CA ASP A 266 32.46 -22.63 4.32
C ASP A 266 31.80 -23.99 4.65
N ASP A 267 32.30 -25.10 4.11
CA ASP A 267 31.77 -26.46 4.30
C ASP A 267 30.24 -26.59 4.18
N ILE A 268 29.60 -25.68 3.42
CA ILE A 268 28.16 -25.69 3.18
C ILE A 268 27.86 -26.49 1.92
N SER A 269 27.07 -27.56 2.10
CA SER A 269 26.59 -28.40 1.01
C SER A 269 25.21 -28.96 1.35
N LEU A 270 24.17 -28.23 0.95
CA LEU A 270 22.79 -28.53 1.29
C LEU A 270 21.98 -28.88 0.03
N PRO A 271 21.35 -30.07 -0.03
CA PRO A 271 20.36 -30.40 -1.06
C PRO A 271 19.19 -29.43 -1.06
N LEU A 272 18.57 -29.21 -2.22
CA LEU A 272 17.40 -28.33 -2.35
C LEU A 272 16.24 -28.77 -1.42
N SER A 273 16.11 -30.05 -1.13
CA SER A 273 15.13 -30.60 -0.18
C SER A 273 15.24 -30.04 1.24
N CYS A 274 16.42 -29.63 1.69
CA CYS A 274 16.60 -28.98 3.00
C CYS A 274 15.90 -27.62 3.08
N PHE A 275 15.68 -26.96 1.95
CA PHE A 275 15.02 -25.67 1.87
C PHE A 275 13.51 -25.76 1.61
N SER A 276 12.99 -26.98 1.42
CA SER A 276 11.57 -27.25 1.17
C SER A 276 10.86 -27.91 2.34
N LEU A 277 11.51 -27.97 3.50
CA LEU A 277 11.04 -28.68 4.69
C LEU A 277 9.66 -28.22 5.20
N PHE A 278 9.32 -26.97 4.95
CA PHE A 278 8.08 -26.35 5.45
C PHE A 278 7.02 -26.14 4.36
N ASP A 279 7.29 -26.55 3.12
CA ASP A 279 6.37 -26.30 2.01
C ASP A 279 4.99 -26.94 2.21
N SER A 280 4.91 -28.01 3.02
CA SER A 280 3.66 -28.72 3.34
C SER A 280 2.98 -28.31 4.66
N GLU A 281 3.61 -27.47 5.50
CA GLU A 281 3.02 -27.05 6.76
C GLU A 281 1.98 -25.97 6.55
N GLU A 282 0.84 -26.04 7.23
CA GLU A 282 -0.15 -24.97 7.24
C GLU A 282 0.40 -23.76 8.02
N VAL A 283 0.49 -22.60 7.35
CA VAL A 283 1.11 -21.38 7.91
C VAL A 283 0.20 -20.75 8.96
N VAL A 284 -1.11 -20.82 8.73
CA VAL A 284 -2.16 -20.33 9.63
C VAL A 284 -3.21 -21.42 9.75
N PRO A 285 -3.42 -21.99 10.94
CA PRO A 285 -4.42 -23.04 11.15
C PRO A 285 -5.83 -22.59 10.73
N SER A 286 -6.58 -23.48 10.12
CA SER A 286 -7.95 -23.23 9.64
C SER A 286 -8.98 -23.16 10.76
N ASP A 287 -8.69 -23.77 11.94
CA ASP A 287 -9.61 -23.96 13.05
C ASP A 287 -9.45 -22.97 14.22
N ILE A 288 -8.69 -21.87 14.01
CA ILE A 288 -8.48 -20.84 15.03
C ILE A 288 -9.80 -20.16 15.38
N ARG A 289 -10.09 -20.08 16.70
CA ARG A 289 -11.30 -19.43 17.23
C ARG A 289 -11.18 -17.90 17.21
N THR A 290 -12.34 -17.23 17.12
CA THR A 290 -12.42 -15.77 17.25
C THR A 290 -11.95 -15.35 18.65
N PRO A 291 -10.97 -14.44 18.77
CA PRO A 291 -10.53 -13.94 20.06
C PRO A 291 -11.63 -13.17 20.81
N ASP A 292 -11.71 -13.36 22.12
CA ASP A 292 -12.71 -12.70 22.99
C ASP A 292 -12.63 -11.16 22.90
N GLU A 293 -11.45 -10.61 22.72
CA GLU A 293 -11.22 -9.16 22.55
C GLU A 293 -12.00 -8.58 21.36
N LEU A 294 -12.10 -9.31 20.25
CA LEU A 294 -12.87 -8.87 19.07
C LEU A 294 -14.37 -8.94 19.31
N MET A 295 -14.83 -9.91 20.11
CA MET A 295 -16.22 -9.99 20.53
C MET A 295 -16.64 -8.78 21.38
N HIS A 296 -15.74 -8.30 22.26
CA HIS A 296 -16.01 -7.11 23.08
C HIS A 296 -16.05 -5.82 22.25
N GLN A 297 -15.19 -5.67 21.25
CA GLN A 297 -15.13 -4.47 20.41
C GLN A 297 -16.40 -4.28 19.56
N SER A 298 -16.97 -5.35 19.05
CA SER A 298 -18.25 -5.29 18.32
C SER A 298 -19.45 -4.91 19.21
N GLY A 299 -19.34 -5.08 20.52
CA GLY A 299 -20.38 -4.80 21.51
C GLY A 299 -20.37 -3.37 22.08
N ILE A 300 -19.43 -2.50 21.67
CA ILE A 300 -19.38 -1.13 22.17
C ILE A 300 -20.59 -0.33 21.68
N THR A 301 -21.37 0.15 22.63
CA THR A 301 -22.63 0.87 22.38
C THR A 301 -22.34 2.36 22.15
N LEU A 302 -22.43 2.81 20.92
CA LEU A 302 -22.24 4.23 20.53
C LEU A 302 -23.39 5.13 20.98
N ASN A 303 -24.50 4.56 21.46
CA ASN A 303 -25.67 5.29 22.00
C ASN A 303 -25.35 6.20 23.22
N LYS A 304 -24.19 6.00 23.86
CA LYS A 304 -23.70 6.87 24.95
C LYS A 304 -23.13 8.21 24.44
N ILE A 305 -22.85 8.34 23.14
CA ILE A 305 -22.36 9.60 22.58
C ILE A 305 -23.49 10.61 22.59
N LYS A 306 -23.32 11.68 23.38
CA LYS A 306 -24.26 12.81 23.40
C LYS A 306 -24.01 13.72 22.22
N GLN A 307 -25.09 14.21 21.62
CA GLN A 307 -25.00 15.21 20.57
C GLN A 307 -24.23 16.45 21.05
N PRO A 308 -23.47 17.11 20.17
CA PRO A 308 -22.71 18.29 20.56
C PRO A 308 -23.65 19.48 20.86
N LYS A 309 -23.27 20.30 21.86
CA LYS A 309 -23.98 21.55 22.16
C LYS A 309 -23.89 22.56 21.02
N SER A 310 -22.80 22.52 20.23
CA SER A 310 -22.59 23.36 19.06
C SER A 310 -22.00 22.52 17.93
N PHE A 311 -22.77 22.33 16.87
CA PHE A 311 -22.30 21.63 15.67
C PHE A 311 -21.18 22.39 14.95
N ASN A 312 -21.27 23.70 14.83
CA ASN A 312 -20.23 24.52 14.21
C ASN A 312 -18.86 24.37 14.90
N SER A 313 -18.83 24.42 16.24
CA SER A 313 -17.58 24.29 17.00
C SER A 313 -17.00 22.86 16.89
N THR A 314 -17.85 21.85 17.03
CA THR A 314 -17.44 20.45 16.88
C THR A 314 -16.94 20.15 15.49
N PHE A 315 -17.59 20.64 14.46
CA PHE A 315 -17.17 20.50 13.07
C PHE A 315 -15.78 21.08 12.82
N LEU A 316 -15.51 22.31 13.31
CA LEU A 316 -14.19 22.92 13.15
C LEU A 316 -13.08 22.14 13.89
N VAL A 317 -13.39 21.56 15.05
CA VAL A 317 -12.44 20.67 15.75
C VAL A 317 -12.17 19.43 14.93
N ILE A 318 -13.20 18.76 14.41
CA ILE A 318 -13.07 17.57 13.55
C ILE A 318 -12.24 17.89 12.31
N LEU A 319 -12.57 18.98 11.61
CA LEU A 319 -11.87 19.41 10.39
C LEU A 319 -10.39 19.71 10.63
N GLY A 320 -10.04 20.10 11.87
CA GLY A 320 -8.66 20.37 12.29
C GLY A 320 -7.87 19.14 12.76
N THR A 321 -8.48 17.96 12.83
CA THR A 321 -7.78 16.72 13.18
C THR A 321 -6.81 16.29 12.10
N GLU A 322 -5.80 15.52 12.47
CA GLU A 322 -4.78 15.04 11.55
C GLU A 322 -5.41 14.21 10.42
N GLU A 323 -6.31 13.31 10.76
CA GLU A 323 -7.00 12.45 9.81
C GLU A 323 -7.79 13.23 8.76
N CYS A 324 -8.51 14.29 9.17
CA CYS A 324 -9.23 15.15 8.25
C CYS A 324 -8.28 15.99 7.38
N VAL A 325 -7.18 16.47 7.94
CA VAL A 325 -6.16 17.22 7.18
C VAL A 325 -5.49 16.33 6.14
N VAL A 326 -5.14 15.09 6.51
CA VAL A 326 -4.59 14.09 5.58
C VAL A 326 -5.63 13.70 4.52
N ALA A 327 -6.88 13.46 4.91
CA ALA A 327 -7.96 13.15 3.97
C ALA A 327 -8.17 14.26 2.93
N SER A 328 -8.09 15.52 3.36
CA SER A 328 -8.14 16.68 2.46
C SER A 328 -6.96 16.71 1.48
N GLN A 329 -5.77 16.36 1.92
CA GLN A 329 -4.59 16.29 1.05
C GLN A 329 -4.68 15.16 0.04
N LEU A 330 -5.18 13.99 0.47
CA LEU A 330 -5.40 12.86 -0.43
C LEU A 330 -6.49 13.18 -1.45
N ALA A 331 -7.55 13.90 -1.04
CA ALA A 331 -8.61 14.35 -1.95
C ALA A 331 -8.11 15.38 -2.97
N ALA A 332 -7.18 16.25 -2.56
CA ALA A 332 -6.49 17.19 -3.45
C ALA A 332 -5.35 16.52 -4.24
N ALA A 333 -5.12 15.23 -4.01
CA ALA A 333 -4.10 14.50 -4.73
C ALA A 333 -4.34 14.56 -6.23
N LEU A 334 -3.24 14.61 -6.90
CA LEU A 334 -3.01 14.94 -8.30
C LEU A 334 -4.07 14.38 -9.24
N PRO A 335 -4.71 15.25 -10.02
CA PRO A 335 -5.55 14.82 -11.14
C PRO A 335 -4.80 13.80 -12.00
N GLY A 336 -5.46 12.71 -12.37
CA GLY A 336 -4.84 11.65 -13.18
C GLY A 336 -3.83 10.77 -12.45
N SER A 337 -3.76 10.81 -11.10
CA SER A 337 -2.89 9.93 -10.34
C SER A 337 -3.18 8.46 -10.64
N SER A 338 -2.21 7.75 -11.20
CA SER A 338 -2.32 6.32 -11.52
C SER A 338 -2.07 5.40 -10.32
N ILE A 339 -1.91 5.96 -9.12
CA ILE A 339 -1.69 5.20 -7.89
C ILE A 339 -2.37 5.85 -6.69
N SER A 340 -3.00 5.03 -5.85
CA SER A 340 -3.58 5.43 -4.57
C SER A 340 -3.14 4.47 -3.46
N ILE A 341 -2.85 5.01 -2.28
CA ILE A 341 -2.44 4.24 -1.09
C ILE A 341 -3.46 4.44 0.04
N SER A 342 -3.77 3.37 0.75
CA SER A 342 -4.67 3.42 1.91
C SER A 342 -4.16 2.54 3.05
N ALA A 343 -4.40 3.01 4.29
CA ALA A 343 -4.23 2.24 5.51
C ALA A 343 -5.31 2.69 6.52
N LYS A 344 -6.09 1.74 7.02
CA LYS A 344 -7.15 1.97 8.01
C LYS A 344 -6.89 1.14 9.27
N ASP A 345 -5.72 1.34 9.86
CA ASP A 345 -5.18 0.48 10.93
C ASP A 345 -6.14 0.32 12.12
N HIS A 346 -6.84 1.39 12.52
CA HIS A 346 -7.82 1.34 13.59
C HIS A 346 -9.05 0.48 13.24
N MET A 347 -9.50 0.46 11.98
CA MET A 347 -10.58 -0.43 11.54
C MET A 347 -10.09 -1.88 11.48
N VAL A 348 -8.86 -2.12 11.00
CA VAL A 348 -8.22 -3.45 11.00
C VAL A 348 -8.02 -3.95 12.44
N TRP A 349 -7.78 -3.05 13.39
CA TRP A 349 -7.71 -3.40 14.80
C TRP A 349 -9.08 -3.86 15.34
N CYS A 350 -10.16 -3.13 15.04
CA CYS A 350 -11.50 -3.41 15.56
C CYS A 350 -12.15 -4.65 14.89
N ASP A 351 -12.05 -4.77 13.57
CA ASP A 351 -12.55 -5.88 12.77
C ASP A 351 -11.59 -6.11 11.61
N PRO A 352 -10.70 -7.12 11.69
CA PRO A 352 -9.64 -7.30 10.69
C PRO A 352 -10.17 -7.51 9.27
N LYS A 353 -11.27 -8.24 9.10
CA LYS A 353 -11.85 -8.52 7.78
C LYS A 353 -12.49 -7.27 7.18
N ARG A 354 -13.39 -6.61 7.92
CA ARG A 354 -14.03 -5.38 7.44
C ARG A 354 -13.04 -4.24 7.30
N GLY A 355 -12.08 -4.11 8.22
CA GLY A 355 -11.01 -3.14 8.13
C GLY A 355 -10.14 -3.34 6.88
N ALA A 356 -9.86 -4.59 6.52
CA ALA A 356 -9.16 -4.91 5.28
C ALA A 356 -10.01 -4.55 4.04
N GLN A 357 -11.30 -4.89 4.04
CA GLN A 357 -12.23 -4.49 2.97
C GLN A 357 -12.28 -2.97 2.81
N ALA A 358 -12.42 -2.23 3.91
CA ALA A 358 -12.43 -0.77 3.92
C ALA A 358 -11.10 -0.17 3.40
N THR A 359 -9.96 -0.81 3.72
CA THR A 359 -8.65 -0.38 3.24
C THR A 359 -8.52 -0.53 1.72
N VAL A 360 -8.91 -1.68 1.17
CA VAL A 360 -8.89 -1.91 -0.29
C VAL A 360 -9.87 -0.96 -0.99
N ALA A 361 -11.11 -0.85 -0.50
CA ALA A 361 -12.13 0.01 -1.07
C ALA A 361 -11.70 1.50 -1.07
N ALA A 362 -11.07 1.97 0.00
CA ALA A 362 -10.55 3.34 0.07
C ALA A 362 -9.43 3.60 -0.95
N ALA A 363 -8.53 2.64 -1.17
CA ALA A 363 -7.50 2.76 -2.20
C ALA A 363 -8.12 2.80 -3.62
N VAL A 364 -9.13 1.97 -3.87
CA VAL A 364 -9.90 1.99 -5.14
C VAL A 364 -10.60 3.33 -5.35
N ARG A 365 -11.31 3.83 -4.34
CA ARG A 365 -11.99 5.14 -4.42
C ARG A 365 -11.02 6.27 -4.68
N GLY A 366 -9.84 6.22 -4.07
CA GLY A 366 -8.80 7.24 -4.27
C GLY A 366 -8.36 7.36 -5.72
N ILE A 367 -8.14 6.26 -6.40
CA ILE A 367 -7.73 6.26 -7.82
C ILE A 367 -8.89 6.63 -8.75
N VAL A 368 -10.10 6.14 -8.45
CA VAL A 368 -11.32 6.46 -9.21
C VAL A 368 -11.69 7.95 -9.13
N SER A 369 -11.40 8.59 -7.98
CA SER A 369 -11.61 10.04 -7.82
C SER A 369 -10.70 10.88 -8.73
N GLY A 370 -9.60 10.33 -9.22
CA GLY A 370 -8.76 10.92 -10.27
C GLY A 370 -9.20 10.61 -11.70
N GLY A 371 -10.29 9.87 -11.88
CA GLY A 371 -10.77 9.43 -13.20
C GLY A 371 -10.03 8.21 -13.76
N VAL A 372 -9.29 7.48 -12.94
CA VAL A 372 -8.44 6.35 -13.35
C VAL A 372 -9.11 5.02 -13.01
N ALA A 373 -9.11 4.09 -13.97
CA ALA A 373 -9.64 2.75 -13.77
C ALA A 373 -8.64 1.88 -12.97
N PRO A 374 -9.02 1.35 -11.80
CA PRO A 374 -8.15 0.50 -10.99
C PRO A 374 -7.92 -0.86 -11.67
N MET A 375 -6.68 -1.36 -11.64
CA MET A 375 -6.29 -2.63 -12.28
C MET A 375 -5.49 -3.54 -11.34
N HIS A 376 -4.56 -2.99 -10.57
CA HIS A 376 -3.60 -3.76 -9.79
C HIS A 376 -3.56 -3.31 -8.34
N ALA A 377 -3.28 -4.26 -7.47
CA ALA A 377 -3.07 -4.01 -6.06
C ALA A 377 -1.69 -4.51 -5.59
N ALA A 378 -1.12 -3.80 -4.65
CA ALA A 378 0.01 -4.25 -3.86
C ALA A 378 -0.37 -4.20 -2.38
N VAL A 379 -0.01 -5.24 -1.63
CA VAL A 379 -0.42 -5.44 -0.25
C VAL A 379 0.80 -5.55 0.66
N SER A 380 0.81 -4.79 1.73
CA SER A 380 1.82 -4.89 2.77
C SER A 380 1.17 -5.13 4.13
N VAL A 381 1.58 -6.21 4.80
CA VAL A 381 1.13 -6.55 6.15
C VAL A 381 2.32 -6.57 7.09
N HIS A 382 2.23 -5.85 8.22
CA HIS A 382 3.17 -5.98 9.32
C HIS A 382 2.52 -6.80 10.42
N LEU A 383 3.21 -7.83 10.85
CA LEU A 383 2.78 -8.74 11.92
C LEU A 383 3.69 -8.62 13.14
N PRO A 384 3.15 -8.80 14.36
CA PRO A 384 3.98 -9.03 15.53
C PRO A 384 4.93 -10.22 15.30
N GLU A 385 6.15 -10.14 15.81
CA GLU A 385 7.13 -11.24 15.66
C GLU A 385 6.63 -12.53 16.31
N ARG A 386 5.97 -12.40 17.47
CA ARG A 386 5.33 -13.52 18.15
C ARG A 386 3.96 -13.80 17.55
N LEU A 387 3.84 -14.88 16.82
CA LEU A 387 2.60 -15.36 16.22
C LEU A 387 1.75 -16.09 17.27
N THR A 388 0.95 -15.34 18.02
CA THR A 388 -0.10 -15.92 18.88
C THR A 388 -1.31 -16.33 18.03
N GLU A 389 -2.21 -17.15 18.57
CA GLU A 389 -3.47 -17.51 17.91
C GLU A 389 -4.27 -16.27 17.50
N ASN A 390 -4.31 -15.23 18.36
CA ASN A 390 -4.94 -13.95 18.04
C ASN A 390 -4.31 -13.28 16.80
N VAL A 391 -2.97 -13.25 16.69
CA VAL A 391 -2.28 -12.67 15.54
C VAL A 391 -2.56 -13.47 14.27
N GLN A 392 -2.55 -14.80 14.36
CA GLN A 392 -2.84 -15.70 13.23
C GLN A 392 -4.30 -15.56 12.77
N TYR A 393 -5.26 -15.52 13.72
CA TYR A 393 -6.67 -15.24 13.42
C TYR A 393 -6.83 -13.91 12.68
N ARG A 394 -6.27 -12.82 13.22
CA ARG A 394 -6.35 -11.48 12.60
C ARG A 394 -5.74 -11.46 11.19
N PHE A 395 -4.62 -12.14 11.00
CA PHE A 395 -3.98 -12.24 9.68
C PHE A 395 -4.87 -12.99 8.68
N ARG A 396 -5.49 -14.10 9.09
CA ARG A 396 -6.43 -14.85 8.25
C ARG A 396 -7.62 -13.98 7.83
N GLU A 397 -8.23 -13.27 8.76
CA GLU A 397 -9.34 -12.36 8.48
C GLU A 397 -8.93 -11.19 7.57
N ILE A 398 -7.72 -10.64 7.75
CA ILE A 398 -7.15 -9.65 6.83
C ILE A 398 -7.03 -10.24 5.42
N ALA A 399 -6.48 -11.43 5.30
CA ALA A 399 -6.28 -12.10 4.01
C ALA A 399 -7.62 -12.36 3.30
N GLU A 400 -8.63 -12.81 4.05
CA GLU A 400 -9.98 -12.99 3.52
C GLU A 400 -10.61 -11.67 3.08
N GLY A 401 -10.47 -10.60 3.88
CA GLY A 401 -10.96 -9.26 3.53
C GLY A 401 -10.28 -8.69 2.28
N VAL A 402 -8.97 -8.87 2.14
CA VAL A 402 -8.21 -8.47 0.93
C VAL A 402 -8.68 -9.28 -0.27
N SER A 403 -8.72 -10.62 -0.16
CA SER A 403 -9.11 -11.51 -1.26
C SER A 403 -10.52 -11.23 -1.77
N THR A 404 -11.50 -11.10 -0.86
CA THR A 404 -12.89 -10.79 -1.24
C THR A 404 -13.01 -9.45 -1.94
N SER A 405 -12.27 -8.43 -1.47
CA SER A 405 -12.31 -7.08 -2.07
C SER A 405 -11.61 -7.04 -3.42
N THR A 406 -10.42 -7.61 -3.54
CA THR A 406 -9.69 -7.61 -4.82
C THR A 406 -10.43 -8.40 -5.89
N THR A 407 -11.09 -9.49 -5.51
CA THR A 407 -11.98 -10.25 -6.41
C THR A 407 -13.18 -9.40 -6.84
N ALA A 408 -13.87 -8.73 -5.89
CA ALA A 408 -15.03 -7.89 -6.20
C ALA A 408 -14.68 -6.73 -7.14
N PHE A 409 -13.52 -6.12 -6.94
CA PHE A 409 -13.02 -5.03 -7.79
C PHE A 409 -12.26 -5.50 -9.03
N GLN A 410 -12.08 -6.80 -9.21
CA GLN A 410 -11.32 -7.38 -10.33
C GLN A 410 -9.87 -6.87 -10.38
N LEU A 411 -9.23 -6.76 -9.22
CA LEU A 411 -7.83 -6.33 -9.11
C LEU A 411 -6.91 -7.55 -9.12
N SER A 412 -5.82 -7.44 -9.87
CA SER A 412 -4.71 -8.39 -9.78
C SER A 412 -3.74 -7.97 -8.66
N ILE A 413 -3.39 -8.89 -7.77
CA ILE A 413 -2.39 -8.61 -6.73
C ILE A 413 -1.01 -8.91 -7.28
N ASN A 414 -0.22 -7.87 -7.56
CA ASN A 414 1.09 -8.00 -8.19
C ASN A 414 2.26 -8.00 -7.20
N SER A 415 2.04 -7.48 -5.99
CA SER A 415 3.06 -7.43 -4.96
C SER A 415 2.46 -7.67 -3.59
N VAL A 416 3.05 -8.62 -2.86
CA VAL A 416 2.70 -8.87 -1.46
C VAL A 416 3.96 -8.88 -0.62
N ARG A 417 3.93 -8.16 0.51
CA ARG A 417 5.00 -8.12 1.49
C ARG A 417 4.45 -8.35 2.89
N VAL A 418 4.96 -9.36 3.57
CA VAL A 418 4.67 -9.61 4.98
C VAL A 418 5.94 -9.42 5.79
N TRP A 419 5.86 -8.62 6.85
CA TRP A 419 6.96 -8.26 7.72
C TRP A 419 6.65 -8.64 9.15
N PHE A 420 7.67 -9.03 9.90
CA PHE A 420 7.56 -9.32 11.32
C PHE A 420 8.34 -8.29 12.14
N SER A 421 7.76 -7.82 13.25
CA SER A 421 8.37 -6.81 14.11
C SER A 421 8.03 -7.05 15.58
N GLU A 422 9.04 -6.91 16.46
CA GLU A 422 8.86 -6.99 17.92
C GLU A 422 8.07 -5.81 18.51
N ASN A 423 7.94 -4.72 17.75
CA ASN A 423 7.47 -3.43 18.28
C ASN A 423 6.02 -3.12 17.92
N ILE A 424 5.31 -4.05 17.33
CA ILE A 424 3.88 -3.93 17.03
C ILE A 424 3.09 -4.97 17.82
N ALA A 425 1.96 -4.54 18.34
CA ALA A 425 1.07 -5.39 19.13
C ALA A 425 0.00 -6.08 18.29
N SER A 426 -0.32 -5.53 17.12
CA SER A 426 -1.38 -6.03 16.24
C SER A 426 -0.98 -5.88 14.77
N PRO A 427 -1.53 -6.68 13.86
CA PRO A 427 -1.33 -6.53 12.44
C PRO A 427 -1.68 -5.14 11.92
N LEU A 428 -0.86 -4.62 11.00
CA LEU A 428 -1.08 -3.38 10.26
C LEU A 428 -1.18 -3.72 8.78
N LEU A 429 -2.16 -3.13 8.11
CA LEU A 429 -2.39 -3.34 6.68
C LEU A 429 -2.22 -2.04 5.90
N THR A 430 -1.51 -2.12 4.78
CA THR A 430 -1.47 -1.06 3.79
C THR A 430 -1.70 -1.65 2.41
N VAL A 431 -2.54 -1.00 1.63
CA VAL A 431 -2.85 -1.39 0.26
C VAL A 431 -2.58 -0.21 -0.66
N ALA A 432 -1.88 -0.47 -1.76
CA ALA A 432 -1.78 0.45 -2.88
C ALA A 432 -2.53 -0.14 -4.07
N VAL A 433 -3.26 0.71 -4.79
CA VAL A 433 -3.96 0.35 -6.02
C VAL A 433 -3.42 1.22 -7.14
N SER A 434 -3.16 0.63 -8.29
CA SER A 434 -2.76 1.34 -9.50
C SER A 434 -3.70 1.05 -10.67
N GLY A 435 -3.66 1.92 -11.66
CA GLY A 435 -4.45 1.78 -12.87
C GLY A 435 -3.91 2.63 -14.01
N LEU A 436 -4.62 2.58 -15.14
CA LEU A 436 -4.29 3.36 -16.31
C LEU A 436 -5.29 4.51 -16.47
N SER A 437 -4.78 5.70 -16.72
CA SER A 437 -5.59 6.84 -17.10
C SER A 437 -6.06 6.68 -18.55
N ASP A 438 -7.34 6.94 -18.79
CA ASP A 438 -7.85 7.10 -20.16
C ASP A 438 -7.43 8.50 -20.65
N SER A 439 -6.54 8.55 -21.65
CA SER A 439 -6.01 9.81 -22.20
C SER A 439 -7.09 10.72 -22.83
N VAL A 440 -8.29 10.19 -23.04
CA VAL A 440 -9.41 10.94 -23.65
C VAL A 440 -10.35 11.52 -22.60
N ALA A 441 -10.42 10.91 -21.39
CA ALA A 441 -11.30 11.39 -20.33
C ALA A 441 -10.71 12.65 -19.65
N PRO A 442 -11.54 13.64 -19.28
CA PRO A 442 -11.06 14.79 -18.54
C PRO A 442 -10.58 14.39 -17.14
N GLU A 443 -9.57 15.10 -16.64
CA GLU A 443 -9.09 14.88 -15.27
C GLU A 443 -10.15 15.28 -14.25
N LEU A 444 -10.50 14.34 -13.36
CA LEU A 444 -11.37 14.61 -12.22
C LEU A 444 -10.58 15.22 -11.05
N THR A 445 -11.22 16.15 -10.37
CA THR A 445 -10.69 16.76 -9.15
C THR A 445 -11.74 16.73 -8.05
N ALA A 446 -11.30 16.84 -6.80
CA ALA A 446 -12.19 16.86 -5.64
C ALA A 446 -12.96 18.19 -5.49
N GLY A 447 -12.42 19.29 -6.03
CA GLY A 447 -12.95 20.63 -5.83
C GLY A 447 -14.18 20.93 -6.68
N PHE A 448 -15.20 21.56 -6.06
CA PHE A 448 -16.32 22.13 -6.82
C PHE A 448 -15.81 23.20 -7.78
N LYS A 449 -16.42 23.28 -8.98
CA LYS A 449 -15.93 24.13 -10.07
C LYS A 449 -16.83 25.34 -10.33
N ASP A 450 -18.11 25.13 -10.54
CA ASP A 450 -18.99 26.16 -11.04
C ASP A 450 -20.16 26.44 -10.08
N VAL A 451 -20.56 27.73 -10.00
CA VAL A 451 -21.75 28.16 -9.28
C VAL A 451 -23.00 27.61 -9.98
N GLY A 452 -23.95 27.12 -9.20
CA GLY A 452 -25.20 26.53 -9.71
C GLY A 452 -25.13 25.02 -9.91
N ASP A 453 -23.93 24.41 -9.93
CA ASP A 453 -23.80 22.98 -10.03
C ASP A 453 -24.57 22.25 -8.90
N PHE A 454 -25.22 21.18 -9.26
CA PHE A 454 -25.84 20.28 -8.28
C PHE A 454 -24.81 19.42 -7.59
N ILE A 455 -25.00 19.23 -6.30
CA ILE A 455 -24.22 18.34 -5.45
C ILE A 455 -25.05 17.08 -5.23
N LEU A 456 -24.58 15.96 -5.78
CA LEU A 456 -25.24 14.67 -5.67
C LEU A 456 -24.46 13.75 -4.73
N MET A 457 -25.18 12.98 -3.93
CA MET A 457 -24.65 11.92 -3.09
C MET A 457 -24.99 10.56 -3.72
N LEU A 458 -23.97 9.79 -4.07
CA LEU A 458 -24.07 8.41 -4.55
C LEU A 458 -23.90 7.45 -3.36
N GLY A 459 -24.80 6.46 -3.25
CA GLY A 459 -24.86 5.52 -2.13
C GLY A 459 -25.82 5.97 -1.03
N SER A 460 -25.93 5.16 0.03
CA SER A 460 -26.84 5.39 1.16
C SER A 460 -26.08 5.71 2.43
N HIS A 461 -26.31 6.90 2.99
CA HIS A 461 -25.75 7.28 4.29
C HIS A 461 -26.44 6.51 5.43
N ARG A 462 -25.65 5.81 6.25
CA ARG A 462 -26.15 4.98 7.35
C ARG A 462 -25.88 5.58 8.74
N GLY A 463 -25.18 6.72 8.81
CA GLY A 463 -24.87 7.40 10.07
C GLY A 463 -23.89 6.65 10.97
N GLU A 464 -23.02 5.83 10.40
CA GLU A 464 -22.12 4.96 11.15
C GLU A 464 -21.01 5.75 11.84
N LEU A 465 -21.07 5.81 13.18
CA LEU A 465 -20.07 6.49 14.02
C LEU A 465 -18.93 5.60 14.47
N GLY A 466 -19.03 4.28 14.31
CA GLY A 466 -17.98 3.35 14.72
C GLY A 466 -16.66 3.65 13.99
N CYS A 467 -15.58 3.62 14.73
CA CYS A 467 -14.24 3.95 14.23
C CYS A 467 -14.08 5.37 13.65
N SER A 468 -15.09 6.25 13.75
CA SER A 468 -15.03 7.61 13.20
C SER A 468 -14.16 8.54 14.06
N VAL A 469 -13.67 9.62 13.45
CA VAL A 469 -12.97 10.71 14.14
C VAL A 469 -13.85 11.30 15.25
N TYR A 470 -15.13 11.49 14.98
CA TYR A 470 -16.07 12.02 15.97
C TYR A 470 -16.22 11.11 17.20
N ALA A 471 -16.38 9.80 17.00
CA ALA A 471 -16.49 8.85 18.11
C ALA A 471 -15.21 8.85 18.96
N ARG A 472 -14.03 8.85 18.35
CA ARG A 472 -12.74 8.91 19.06
C ARG A 472 -12.58 10.18 19.90
N LEU A 473 -12.98 11.32 19.36
CA LEU A 473 -12.96 12.59 20.11
C LEU A 473 -13.91 12.58 21.32
N LYS A 474 -15.01 11.81 21.26
CA LYS A 474 -16.01 11.73 22.32
C LYS A 474 -15.74 10.64 23.34
N LEU A 475 -15.21 9.52 22.93
CA LEU A 475 -14.99 8.34 23.78
C LEU A 475 -13.53 8.19 24.22
N SER A 476 -12.61 8.99 23.66
CA SER A 476 -11.15 8.86 23.85
C SER A 476 -10.62 7.45 23.50
N SER A 477 -11.36 6.70 22.69
CA SER A 477 -11.02 5.37 22.19
C SER A 477 -11.34 5.27 20.70
N ALA A 478 -10.60 4.43 20.00
CA ALA A 478 -10.81 4.19 18.56
C ALA A 478 -11.89 3.12 18.29
N ASP A 479 -12.53 2.64 19.34
CA ASP A 479 -13.34 1.43 19.33
C ASP A 479 -14.76 1.67 18.77
N GLY A 480 -15.41 0.58 18.45
CA GLY A 480 -16.77 0.55 17.94
C GLY A 480 -16.92 -0.34 16.71
N PRO A 481 -18.16 -0.62 16.29
CA PRO A 481 -18.39 -1.44 15.10
C PRO A 481 -17.81 -0.76 13.85
N VAL A 482 -17.01 -1.49 13.11
CA VAL A 482 -16.46 -1.02 11.84
C VAL A 482 -17.62 -0.84 10.85
N PRO A 483 -17.70 0.31 10.12
CA PRO A 483 -18.71 0.52 9.10
C PRO A 483 -18.74 -0.62 8.07
N MET A 484 -19.94 -0.94 7.62
CA MET A 484 -20.13 -2.00 6.63
C MET A 484 -19.62 -1.54 5.25
N VAL A 485 -18.84 -2.38 4.61
CA VAL A 485 -18.38 -2.19 3.22
C VAL A 485 -19.26 -3.04 2.30
N ASP A 486 -20.07 -2.41 1.48
CA ASP A 486 -20.83 -3.06 0.41
C ASP A 486 -20.00 -3.07 -0.87
N LEU A 487 -19.23 -4.15 -1.09
CA LEU A 487 -18.33 -4.28 -2.23
C LEU A 487 -19.05 -4.26 -3.58
N ALA A 488 -20.30 -4.74 -3.63
CA ALA A 488 -21.09 -4.71 -4.85
C ALA A 488 -21.50 -3.28 -5.20
N MET A 489 -21.99 -2.53 -4.22
CA MET A 489 -22.34 -1.11 -4.35
C MET A 489 -21.10 -0.27 -4.73
N GLU A 490 -19.97 -0.50 -4.06
CA GLU A 490 -18.69 0.17 -4.34
C GLU A 490 -18.24 -0.03 -5.80
N ARG A 491 -18.38 -1.26 -6.31
CA ARG A 491 -18.08 -1.58 -7.71
C ARG A 491 -18.99 -0.82 -8.68
N GLN A 492 -20.30 -0.78 -8.41
CA GLN A 492 -21.24 -0.06 -9.26
C GLN A 492 -20.96 1.47 -9.25
N MET A 493 -20.67 2.05 -8.08
CA MET A 493 -20.31 3.47 -7.99
C MET A 493 -19.04 3.79 -8.77
N ARG A 494 -18.03 2.91 -8.73
CA ARG A 494 -16.83 3.04 -9.57
C ARG A 494 -17.18 3.17 -11.04
N GLU A 495 -18.03 2.27 -11.55
CA GLU A 495 -18.44 2.28 -12.96
C GLU A 495 -19.20 3.57 -13.33
N ILE A 496 -20.08 4.04 -12.44
CA ILE A 496 -20.82 5.31 -12.65
C ILE A 496 -19.84 6.49 -12.73
N VAL A 497 -18.88 6.57 -11.81
CA VAL A 497 -17.91 7.68 -11.79
C VAL A 497 -17.05 7.67 -13.05
N LEU A 498 -16.49 6.51 -13.43
CA LEU A 498 -15.64 6.40 -14.62
C LEU A 498 -16.42 6.63 -15.92
N THR A 499 -17.63 6.08 -16.04
CA THR A 499 -18.49 6.29 -17.21
C THR A 499 -18.95 7.74 -17.31
N GLY A 500 -19.44 8.32 -16.20
CA GLY A 500 -19.88 9.71 -16.15
C GLY A 500 -18.76 10.71 -16.44
N ASN A 501 -17.52 10.40 -16.00
CA ASN A 501 -16.35 11.19 -16.35
C ASN A 501 -16.04 11.12 -17.85
N LYS A 502 -16.01 9.92 -18.40
CA LYS A 502 -15.68 9.69 -19.82
C LYS A 502 -16.59 10.45 -20.77
N VAL A 503 -17.88 10.58 -20.42
CA VAL A 503 -18.86 11.33 -21.23
C VAL A 503 -19.05 12.78 -20.78
N GLY A 504 -18.23 13.27 -19.85
CA GLY A 504 -18.21 14.67 -19.42
C GLY A 504 -19.39 15.12 -18.54
N LEU A 505 -20.11 14.19 -17.89
CA LEU A 505 -21.25 14.50 -17.02
C LEU A 505 -20.83 14.94 -15.63
N ILE A 506 -19.67 14.49 -15.13
CA ILE A 506 -19.19 14.75 -13.78
C ILE A 506 -18.11 15.82 -13.81
N LYS A 507 -18.26 16.88 -13.02
CA LYS A 507 -17.29 17.97 -12.92
C LYS A 507 -16.29 17.78 -11.79
N SER A 508 -16.74 17.27 -10.64
CA SER A 508 -15.87 16.95 -9.50
C SER A 508 -16.34 15.70 -8.79
N VAL A 509 -15.41 15.03 -8.11
CA VAL A 509 -15.69 13.81 -7.34
C VAL A 509 -14.87 13.81 -6.06
N ILE A 510 -15.52 13.52 -4.96
CA ILE A 510 -14.89 13.27 -3.66
C ILE A 510 -15.65 12.18 -2.92
N HIS A 511 -14.94 11.18 -2.39
CA HIS A 511 -15.56 10.16 -1.58
C HIS A 511 -15.56 10.54 -0.10
N LEU A 512 -16.53 10.04 0.63
CA LEU A 512 -16.64 10.24 2.06
C LEU A 512 -15.44 9.62 2.78
N SER A 513 -14.84 10.38 3.68
CA SER A 513 -13.62 10.03 4.40
C SER A 513 -13.67 10.52 5.85
N ALA A 514 -12.54 10.63 6.51
CA ALA A 514 -12.43 11.10 7.88
C ALA A 514 -13.22 12.40 8.13
N GLY A 515 -13.99 12.44 9.21
CA GLY A 515 -14.84 13.56 9.62
C GLY A 515 -16.25 13.55 9.03
N GLY A 516 -16.60 12.55 8.21
CA GLY A 516 -17.95 12.32 7.70
C GLY A 516 -18.38 13.26 6.59
N LEU A 517 -19.70 13.32 6.33
CA LEU A 517 -20.27 14.05 5.19
C LEU A 517 -19.98 15.55 5.24
N ALA A 518 -20.05 16.17 6.42
CA ALA A 518 -19.79 17.59 6.57
C ALA A 518 -18.33 17.96 6.21
N ALA A 519 -17.36 17.16 6.66
CA ALA A 519 -15.95 17.36 6.34
C ALA A 519 -15.67 17.10 4.85
N THR A 520 -16.30 16.10 4.25
CA THR A 520 -16.15 15.77 2.84
C THR A 520 -16.59 16.93 1.94
N VAL A 521 -17.76 17.54 2.20
CA VAL A 521 -18.22 18.73 1.45
C VAL A 521 -17.30 19.94 1.70
N ALA A 522 -16.83 20.12 2.94
CA ALA A 522 -15.87 21.19 3.24
C ALA A 522 -14.54 21.00 2.48
N HIS A 523 -14.05 19.77 2.34
CA HIS A 523 -12.85 19.49 1.55
C HIS A 523 -13.08 19.81 0.06
N ALA A 524 -14.25 19.48 -0.49
CA ALA A 524 -14.58 19.86 -1.86
C ALA A 524 -14.60 21.39 -2.06
N LEU A 525 -15.11 22.15 -1.09
CA LEU A 525 -15.06 23.61 -1.12
C LEU A 525 -13.63 24.16 -1.00
N ILE A 526 -12.81 23.55 -0.12
CA ILE A 526 -11.41 23.95 0.06
C ILE A 526 -10.61 23.70 -1.22
N CYS A 527 -10.83 22.56 -1.88
CA CYS A 527 -10.18 22.23 -3.16
C CYS A 527 -10.69 23.09 -4.34
N GLY A 528 -11.93 23.57 -4.29
CA GLY A 528 -12.55 24.39 -5.33
C GLY A 528 -12.18 25.88 -5.29
N GLY A 529 -11.62 26.35 -4.17
CA GLY A 529 -11.18 27.75 -4.02
C GLY A 529 -12.07 28.61 -3.11
N THR A 530 -11.63 29.82 -2.83
CA THR A 530 -12.20 30.68 -1.76
C THR A 530 -13.52 31.39 -2.12
N GLY A 531 -13.87 31.46 -3.39
CA GLY A 531 -15.07 32.21 -3.87
C GLY A 531 -16.38 31.43 -3.79
N LEU A 532 -16.28 30.09 -3.75
CA LEU A 532 -17.44 29.21 -3.76
C LEU A 532 -18.02 29.01 -2.37
N GLY A 533 -19.32 28.74 -2.31
CA GLY A 533 -20.05 28.25 -1.14
C GLY A 533 -20.84 26.97 -1.49
N ALA A 534 -21.50 26.38 -0.52
CA ALA A 534 -22.43 25.28 -0.75
C ALA A 534 -23.62 25.36 0.19
N ARG A 535 -24.80 25.06 -0.33
CA ARG A 535 -26.01 24.88 0.45
C ARG A 535 -26.44 23.44 0.37
N ILE A 536 -26.26 22.71 1.48
CA ILE A 536 -26.60 21.30 1.60
C ILE A 536 -27.91 21.17 2.40
N HIS A 537 -28.79 20.33 1.91
CA HIS A 537 -30.02 19.93 2.61
C HIS A 537 -30.23 18.44 2.44
N VAL A 538 -30.18 17.72 3.56
CA VAL A 538 -30.45 16.28 3.61
C VAL A 538 -31.59 16.02 4.58
N SER A 539 -32.71 15.55 4.05
CA SER A 539 -33.81 15.05 4.88
C SER A 539 -33.54 13.59 5.26
N SER A 540 -33.36 13.32 6.52
CA SER A 540 -33.03 11.99 7.02
C SER A 540 -33.60 11.75 8.40
N LYS A 541 -33.86 10.46 8.74
CA LYS A 541 -34.20 10.01 10.10
C LYS A 541 -32.95 9.75 10.95
N ILE A 542 -31.77 9.85 10.37
CA ILE A 542 -30.50 9.70 11.06
C ILE A 542 -30.31 10.86 12.04
N ARG A 543 -29.79 10.59 13.22
CA ARG A 543 -29.46 11.59 14.24
C ARG A 543 -28.49 12.63 13.68
N ASN A 544 -28.65 13.91 14.03
CA ASN A 544 -27.92 15.02 13.39
C ASN A 544 -26.38 14.88 13.42
N ASP A 545 -25.81 14.39 14.52
CA ASP A 545 -24.38 14.16 14.62
C ASP A 545 -23.92 12.94 13.81
N GLU A 546 -24.75 11.89 13.71
CA GLU A 546 -24.52 10.74 12.84
C GLU A 546 -24.59 11.14 11.36
N LEU A 547 -25.54 12.01 11.00
CA LEU A 547 -25.65 12.54 9.63
C LEU A 547 -24.43 13.37 9.22
N LEU A 548 -23.95 14.24 10.12
CA LEU A 548 -22.83 15.13 9.81
C LEU A 548 -21.48 14.43 9.87
N PHE A 549 -21.26 13.58 10.88
CA PHE A 549 -19.95 13.06 11.27
C PHE A 549 -19.81 11.55 11.15
N GLY A 550 -20.87 10.83 10.74
CA GLY A 550 -20.82 9.41 10.44
C GLY A 550 -19.92 9.13 9.23
N GLU A 551 -19.05 8.14 9.36
CA GLU A 551 -18.07 7.77 8.35
C GLU A 551 -18.51 6.47 7.63
N THR A 552 -19.71 6.53 7.03
CA THR A 552 -20.24 5.41 6.24
C THR A 552 -19.33 5.12 5.04
N GLU A 553 -18.83 3.90 4.94
CA GLU A 553 -18.06 3.48 3.76
C GLU A 553 -18.95 3.41 2.52
N GLY A 554 -18.36 3.69 1.34
CA GLY A 554 -19.06 3.61 0.07
C GLY A 554 -19.98 4.80 -0.24
N LEU A 555 -19.70 5.99 0.27
CA LEU A 555 -20.37 7.22 -0.16
C LEU A 555 -19.48 8.07 -1.03
N THR A 556 -20.01 8.57 -2.12
CA THR A 556 -19.30 9.46 -3.03
C THR A 556 -20.13 10.70 -3.31
N ILE A 557 -19.51 11.87 -3.24
CA ILE A 557 -20.11 13.16 -3.58
C ILE A 557 -19.57 13.58 -4.95
N ILE A 558 -20.49 13.93 -5.85
CA ILE A 558 -20.15 14.46 -7.15
C ILE A 558 -20.80 15.83 -7.36
N SER A 559 -20.18 16.68 -8.19
CA SER A 559 -20.85 17.86 -8.72
C SER A 559 -21.09 17.70 -10.22
N VAL A 560 -22.26 18.14 -10.65
CA VAL A 560 -22.72 18.02 -12.03
C VAL A 560 -23.44 19.31 -12.46
N ALA A 561 -23.41 19.62 -13.75
CA ALA A 561 -24.24 20.68 -14.33
C ALA A 561 -25.74 20.30 -14.28
N GLU A 562 -26.62 21.26 -14.26
CA GLU A 562 -28.07 21.02 -14.16
C GLU A 562 -28.59 20.13 -15.30
N GLU A 563 -28.10 20.36 -16.52
CA GLU A 563 -28.42 19.55 -17.70
C GLU A 563 -27.97 18.11 -17.63
N SER A 564 -26.98 17.78 -16.79
CA SER A 564 -26.42 16.44 -16.64
C SER A 564 -27.15 15.56 -15.60
N ILE A 565 -28.05 16.13 -14.80
CA ILE A 565 -28.68 15.43 -13.66
C ILE A 565 -29.44 14.19 -14.14
N ILE A 566 -30.29 14.34 -15.14
CA ILE A 566 -31.16 13.26 -15.62
C ILE A 566 -30.32 12.07 -16.11
N GLU A 567 -29.22 12.34 -16.80
CA GLU A 567 -28.35 11.28 -17.31
C GLU A 567 -27.60 10.56 -16.16
N ILE A 568 -27.14 11.28 -15.16
CA ILE A 568 -26.50 10.69 -13.98
C ILE A 568 -27.52 9.86 -13.18
N GLU A 569 -28.73 10.40 -12.93
CA GLU A 569 -29.77 9.63 -12.24
C GLU A 569 -30.15 8.36 -13.00
N ARG A 570 -30.20 8.41 -14.35
CA ARG A 570 -30.42 7.24 -15.19
C ARG A 570 -29.30 6.21 -15.08
N LEU A 571 -28.03 6.65 -15.08
CA LEU A 571 -26.88 5.74 -14.87
C LEU A 571 -26.95 5.08 -13.50
N CYS A 572 -27.26 5.84 -12.46
CA CYS A 572 -27.40 5.34 -11.09
C CYS A 572 -28.56 4.34 -10.96
N MET A 573 -29.73 4.67 -11.52
CA MET A 573 -30.89 3.78 -11.51
C MET A 573 -30.62 2.45 -12.24
N ASN A 574 -29.97 2.50 -13.38
CA ASN A 574 -29.64 1.30 -14.15
C ASN A 574 -28.61 0.39 -13.42
N SER A 575 -27.76 1.00 -12.58
CA SER A 575 -26.76 0.30 -11.79
C SER A 575 -27.24 -0.06 -10.37
N GLY A 576 -28.47 0.32 -10.00
CA GLY A 576 -29.01 0.08 -8.64
C GLY A 576 -28.32 0.89 -7.54
N VAL A 577 -27.66 1.99 -7.88
CA VAL A 577 -26.99 2.89 -6.92
C VAL A 577 -27.93 4.02 -6.53
N PRO A 578 -28.22 4.22 -5.23
CA PRO A 578 -28.96 5.40 -4.79
C PRO A 578 -28.24 6.68 -5.19
N CYS A 579 -28.98 7.63 -5.78
CA CYS A 579 -28.50 8.93 -6.14
C CYS A 579 -29.45 9.99 -5.53
N THR A 580 -28.90 10.90 -4.75
CA THR A 580 -29.70 11.94 -4.06
C THR A 580 -29.08 13.29 -4.30
N ALA A 581 -29.87 14.24 -4.83
CA ALA A 581 -29.47 15.64 -4.89
C ALA A 581 -29.52 16.22 -3.45
N ILE A 582 -28.36 16.55 -2.92
CA ILE A 582 -28.22 17.04 -1.54
C ILE A 582 -27.98 18.55 -1.46
N GLY A 583 -27.74 19.23 -2.58
CA GLY A 583 -27.51 20.66 -2.54
C GLY A 583 -27.03 21.26 -3.85
N ARG A 584 -26.57 22.51 -3.73
CA ARG A 584 -26.00 23.27 -4.86
C ARG A 584 -24.75 24.04 -4.42
N VAL A 585 -23.87 24.27 -5.39
CA VAL A 585 -22.74 25.19 -5.27
C VAL A 585 -23.25 26.62 -5.41
N THR A 586 -22.77 27.51 -4.53
CA THR A 586 -23.20 28.92 -4.47
C THR A 586 -22.01 29.86 -4.59
N ASP A 587 -22.28 31.15 -4.86
CA ASP A 587 -21.28 32.23 -5.00
C ASP A 587 -21.05 33.06 -3.72
N ASN A 588 -21.72 32.67 -2.60
CA ASN A 588 -21.77 33.50 -1.40
C ASN A 588 -20.64 33.24 -0.40
N GLY A 589 -19.73 32.31 -0.71
CA GLY A 589 -18.60 31.93 0.14
C GLY A 589 -19.00 31.34 1.52
N ILE A 590 -20.22 30.79 1.64
CA ILE A 590 -20.75 30.23 2.87
C ILE A 590 -21.08 28.76 2.66
N PHE A 591 -20.63 27.93 3.57
CA PHE A 591 -21.06 26.54 3.69
C PHE A 591 -22.20 26.44 4.69
N THR A 592 -23.34 25.95 4.23
CA THR A 592 -24.51 25.63 5.09
C THR A 592 -24.88 24.16 4.94
N PHE A 593 -25.22 23.51 6.05
CA PHE A 593 -25.72 22.15 6.06
C PHE A 593 -26.95 22.06 6.96
N ASN A 594 -28.13 21.90 6.37
CA ASN A 594 -29.43 22.10 7.02
C ASN A 594 -29.40 23.39 7.86
N ASP A 595 -30.04 23.38 9.03
CA ASP A 595 -29.93 24.47 10.02
C ASP A 595 -28.82 24.18 11.06
N LEU A 596 -27.99 23.16 10.82
CA LEU A 596 -26.99 22.66 11.78
C LEU A 596 -25.64 23.33 11.66
N LEU A 597 -25.20 23.61 10.42
CA LEU A 597 -23.92 24.26 10.14
C LEU A 597 -24.10 25.52 9.28
N LYS A 598 -23.38 26.56 9.68
CA LYS A 598 -23.20 27.77 8.86
C LYS A 598 -21.80 28.33 9.10
N VAL A 599 -20.90 28.16 8.13
CA VAL A 599 -19.48 28.53 8.25
C VAL A 599 -19.02 29.23 6.99
N LYS A 600 -18.24 30.32 7.12
CA LYS A 600 -17.61 30.97 5.98
C LYS A 600 -16.51 30.05 5.42
N VAL A 601 -16.44 29.85 4.11
CA VAL A 601 -15.45 28.99 3.45
C VAL A 601 -14.02 29.49 3.73
N LYS A 602 -13.83 30.81 3.81
CA LYS A 602 -12.55 31.41 4.23
C LYS A 602 -12.08 30.86 5.59
N LYS A 603 -12.99 30.68 6.57
CA LYS A 603 -12.67 30.10 7.89
C LYS A 603 -12.28 28.63 7.81
N LEU A 604 -12.86 27.87 6.85
CA LEU A 604 -12.45 26.49 6.58
C LEU A 604 -11.00 26.43 6.07
N HIS A 605 -10.65 27.28 5.12
CA HIS A 605 -9.28 27.41 4.61
C HIS A 605 -8.29 27.80 5.71
N GLU A 606 -8.64 28.79 6.54
CA GLU A 606 -7.80 29.26 7.65
C GLU A 606 -7.56 28.13 8.66
N SER A 607 -8.64 27.45 9.09
CA SER A 607 -8.56 26.33 10.02
C SER A 607 -7.68 25.20 9.48
N GLN A 608 -7.84 24.82 8.22
CA GLN A 608 -7.01 23.81 7.59
C GLN A 608 -5.54 24.25 7.46
N LYS A 609 -5.29 25.49 7.06
CA LYS A 609 -3.94 26.05 6.96
C LYS A 609 -3.23 26.04 8.30
N GLU A 610 -3.91 26.43 9.38
CA GLU A 610 -3.37 26.40 10.74
C GLU A 610 -3.09 24.98 11.20
N SER A 611 -4.03 24.06 10.98
CA SER A 611 -3.87 22.64 11.33
C SER A 611 -2.73 22.01 10.54
N ARG A 612 -2.67 22.26 9.23
CA ARG A 612 -1.54 21.83 8.39
C ARG A 612 -0.21 22.35 8.92
N LYS A 613 -0.16 23.62 9.36
CA LYS A 613 1.06 24.21 9.94
C LYS A 613 1.42 23.55 11.27
N LYS A 614 0.45 23.18 12.11
CA LYS A 614 0.68 22.48 13.38
C LYS A 614 1.14 21.03 13.15
N ILE A 615 0.52 20.35 12.20
CA ILE A 615 0.77 18.95 11.92
C ILE A 615 2.03 18.78 11.06
N PHE A 616 2.27 19.64 10.08
CA PHE A 616 3.34 19.50 9.09
C PHE A 616 4.44 20.59 9.15
N GLY A 617 4.42 21.52 10.07
CA GLY A 617 5.45 22.54 10.33
C GLY A 617 5.37 23.71 9.37
#